data_6a62ebb75884ad629a3a482a9cdf6d1b
#
_entry.id   6a62ebb75884ad629a3a482a9cdf6d1b
#
_cell.length_a   1.000
_cell.length_b   1.000
_cell.length_c   1.000
_cell.angle_alpha   90.00
_cell.angle_beta   90.00
_cell.angle_gamma   90.00
#
_symmetry.space_group_name_H-M   'P 1'
#
loop_
_entity.id
_entity.type
_entity.pdbx_description
1 polymer ?
#
loop_
_entity_poly.entity_id
_entity_poly.type
_entity_poly.pdbx_seq_one_letter_code
_entity_poly.pdbx_strand_id
1 'polypeptide(L)'
;HTRELGDTLAAIAEDKSHVITGEQKCVYFAEQEPEVLEVLVRRAEAMQVPYKIYGRDFQAENIHYTCSGMLFDVVIGDNTYPDLQIPLLGEHQAKNCALALAVCMDVMADLCRKSDTPDIFSETMCNQIRRQLSAIHHPGRMEILSSDPFILLDACIHSASCENVKDVLRHLGIQNCTVIVGIPEDKDYAGVARSMKDVAARIILTRSGNPHYHFSQKQQESLAEEGIGTIWTDSVKQALNLADSCPDPIVILGTTSVISEVERIFQRS
;
A
#
# COMPACT_ATOMS: atom_id res chain seq x y z
N HIS A 1 17.06 0.92 4.70
CA HIS A 1 17.44 0.99 6.15
C HIS A 1 18.59 0.04 6.51
N THR A 2 18.92 -0.95 5.69
CA THR A 2 19.99 -1.92 5.96
C THR A 2 21.35 -1.26 6.24
N ARG A 3 21.68 -0.14 5.57
CA ARG A 3 22.94 0.59 5.77
C ARG A 3 23.11 1.19 7.18
N GLU A 4 22.00 1.45 7.86
CA GLU A 4 22.00 2.16 9.16
C GLU A 4 21.55 1.26 10.31
N LEU A 5 20.67 0.29 10.06
CA LEU A 5 19.97 -0.48 11.10
C LEU A 5 20.40 -1.96 11.16
N GLY A 6 21.31 -2.41 10.29
CA GLY A 6 21.78 -3.80 10.22
C GLY A 6 21.16 -4.61 9.08
N ASP A 7 21.76 -5.75 8.81
CA ASP A 7 21.48 -6.56 7.59
C ASP A 7 20.38 -7.61 7.79
N THR A 8 19.75 -7.67 8.97
CA THR A 8 18.70 -8.66 9.28
C THR A 8 17.37 -8.00 9.62
N LEU A 9 16.27 -8.68 9.31
CA LEU A 9 14.94 -8.23 9.69
C LEU A 9 14.79 -8.08 11.21
N ALA A 10 15.38 -8.99 11.98
CA ALA A 10 15.37 -8.95 13.43
C ALA A 10 16.10 -7.68 13.99
N ALA A 11 17.23 -7.28 13.39
CA ALA A 11 17.94 -6.06 13.82
C ALA A 11 17.13 -4.79 13.51
N ILE A 12 16.49 -4.75 12.35
CA ILE A 12 15.57 -3.65 11.98
C ILE A 12 14.37 -3.62 12.93
N ALA A 13 13.79 -4.78 13.24
CA ALA A 13 12.68 -4.92 14.17
C ALA A 13 13.05 -4.45 15.58
N GLU A 14 14.26 -4.78 16.07
CA GLU A 14 14.76 -4.32 17.37
C GLU A 14 14.80 -2.79 17.42
N ASP A 15 15.40 -2.12 16.41
CA ASP A 15 15.42 -0.66 16.32
C ASP A 15 14.00 -0.07 16.33
N LYS A 16 13.13 -0.59 15.47
CA LYS A 16 11.73 -0.11 15.35
C LYS A 16 10.91 -0.38 16.61
N SER A 17 11.23 -1.43 17.37
CA SER A 17 10.53 -1.77 18.61
C SER A 17 10.66 -0.70 19.70
N HIS A 18 11.70 0.15 19.64
CA HIS A 18 11.91 1.21 20.63
C HIS A 18 10.79 2.27 20.68
N VAL A 19 9.90 2.30 19.70
CA VAL A 19 8.66 3.08 19.77
C VAL A 19 7.75 2.61 20.91
N ILE A 20 7.89 1.36 21.35
CA ILE A 20 7.16 0.80 22.48
C ILE A 20 7.86 1.22 23.78
N THR A 21 7.30 2.22 24.47
CA THR A 21 7.93 2.90 25.63
C THR A 21 7.30 2.54 26.99
N GLY A 22 6.17 1.83 26.98
CA GLY A 22 5.40 1.52 28.21
C GLY A 22 4.27 2.50 28.49
N GLU A 23 4.15 3.58 27.73
CA GLU A 23 3.08 4.57 27.90
C GLU A 23 1.81 4.25 27.08
N GLN A 24 1.92 3.32 26.12
CA GLN A 24 0.82 2.92 25.26
C GLN A 24 -0.21 2.09 26.01
N LYS A 25 -1.48 2.29 25.72
CA LYS A 25 -2.56 1.46 26.25
C LYS A 25 -2.59 0.06 25.62
N CYS A 26 -2.25 -0.03 24.34
CA CYS A 26 -2.17 -1.25 23.57
C CYS A 26 -1.30 -1.02 22.33
N VAL A 27 -0.61 -2.06 21.86
CA VAL A 27 0.11 -2.08 20.60
C VAL A 27 -0.53 -3.12 19.69
N TYR A 28 -0.64 -2.81 18.39
CA TYR A 28 -1.24 -3.69 17.40
C TYR A 28 -0.19 -4.06 16.37
N PHE A 29 0.03 -5.35 16.19
CA PHE A 29 0.96 -5.87 15.23
C PHE A 29 0.21 -6.34 13.99
N ALA A 30 0.52 -5.74 12.84
CA ALA A 30 0.12 -6.25 11.54
C ALA A 30 0.75 -7.63 11.30
N GLU A 31 0.38 -8.30 10.21
CA GLU A 31 1.05 -9.52 9.77
C GLU A 31 2.56 -9.28 9.60
N GLN A 32 3.38 -10.11 10.22
CA GLN A 32 4.84 -10.00 10.24
C GLN A 32 5.48 -11.38 10.04
N GLU A 33 6.72 -11.37 9.56
CA GLU A 33 7.57 -12.56 9.61
C GLU A 33 7.76 -13.02 11.07
N PRO A 34 7.80 -14.34 11.34
CA PRO A 34 7.88 -14.85 12.72
C PRO A 34 9.02 -14.26 13.55
N GLU A 35 10.21 -14.10 12.96
CA GLU A 35 11.38 -13.53 13.65
C GLU A 35 11.17 -12.05 14.04
N VAL A 36 10.45 -11.29 13.21
CA VAL A 36 10.09 -9.88 13.48
C VAL A 36 9.07 -9.81 14.59
N LEU A 37 8.02 -10.64 14.50
CA LEU A 37 6.96 -10.69 15.51
C LEU A 37 7.51 -11.06 16.89
N GLU A 38 8.44 -12.01 16.98
CA GLU A 38 9.07 -12.41 18.24
C GLU A 38 9.78 -11.22 18.91
N VAL A 39 10.54 -10.43 18.15
CA VAL A 39 11.21 -9.22 18.65
C VAL A 39 10.21 -8.21 19.19
N LEU A 40 9.15 -7.93 18.42
CA LEU A 40 8.13 -6.95 18.78
C LEU A 40 7.34 -7.36 20.02
N VAL A 41 6.96 -8.64 20.13
CA VAL A 41 6.25 -9.22 21.28
C VAL A 41 7.12 -9.15 22.53
N ARG A 42 8.38 -9.63 22.46
CA ARG A 42 9.34 -9.54 23.58
C ARG A 42 9.48 -8.11 24.09
N ARG A 43 9.51 -7.12 23.20
CA ARG A 43 9.58 -5.71 23.59
C ARG A 43 8.31 -5.25 24.29
N ALA A 44 7.14 -5.58 23.78
CA ALA A 44 5.87 -5.23 24.42
C ALA A 44 5.74 -5.83 25.82
N GLU A 45 6.14 -7.10 26.00
CA GLU A 45 6.17 -7.78 27.28
C GLU A 45 7.15 -7.12 28.25
N ALA A 46 8.38 -6.80 27.80
CA ALA A 46 9.39 -6.12 28.62
C ALA A 46 8.92 -4.74 29.08
N MET A 47 8.15 -4.03 28.27
CA MET A 47 7.55 -2.74 28.59
C MET A 47 6.18 -2.85 29.31
N GLN A 48 5.69 -4.07 29.52
CA GLN A 48 4.37 -4.34 30.13
C GLN A 48 3.18 -3.68 29.40
N VAL A 49 3.29 -3.57 28.08
CA VAL A 49 2.23 -3.02 27.23
C VAL A 49 1.36 -4.14 26.67
N PRO A 50 0.04 -4.09 26.84
CA PRO A 50 -0.86 -5.02 26.16
C PRO A 50 -0.70 -4.96 24.63
N TYR A 51 -0.85 -6.10 23.97
CA TYR A 51 -0.71 -6.15 22.52
C TYR A 51 -1.71 -7.09 21.85
N LYS A 52 -2.04 -6.77 20.60
CA LYS A 52 -2.88 -7.59 19.72
C LYS A 52 -2.14 -7.91 18.43
N ILE A 53 -2.34 -9.11 17.91
CA ILE A 53 -1.62 -9.66 16.76
C ILE A 53 -2.61 -10.01 15.66
N TYR A 54 -2.32 -9.59 14.41
CA TYR A 54 -3.04 -10.03 13.24
C TYR A 54 -3.00 -11.55 13.09
N GLY A 55 -4.13 -12.17 12.75
CA GLY A 55 -4.30 -13.61 12.66
C GLY A 55 -4.57 -14.32 13.99
N ARG A 56 -4.45 -13.62 15.14
CA ARG A 56 -4.79 -14.14 16.46
C ARG A 56 -5.96 -13.37 17.09
N ASP A 57 -5.86 -12.05 17.13
CA ASP A 57 -6.82 -11.18 17.85
C ASP A 57 -7.75 -10.43 16.88
N PHE A 58 -7.31 -10.22 15.65
CA PHE A 58 -8.07 -9.62 14.56
C PHE A 58 -7.53 -10.08 13.21
N GLN A 59 -8.40 -10.13 12.19
CA GLN A 59 -7.99 -10.50 10.82
C GLN A 59 -9.02 -10.09 9.78
N ALA A 60 -8.60 -10.00 8.52
CA ALA A 60 -9.48 -9.92 7.35
C ALA A 60 -9.71 -11.33 6.80
N GLU A 61 -10.96 -11.65 6.47
CA GLU A 61 -11.38 -12.94 5.91
C GLU A 61 -12.23 -12.72 4.65
N ASN A 62 -12.48 -13.77 3.88
CA ASN A 62 -13.34 -13.76 2.71
C ASN A 62 -12.98 -12.60 1.75
N ILE A 63 -11.68 -12.41 1.50
CA ILE A 63 -11.18 -11.28 0.71
C ILE A 63 -11.43 -11.54 -0.78
N HIS A 64 -12.16 -10.63 -1.42
CA HIS A 64 -12.52 -10.69 -2.83
C HIS A 64 -12.20 -9.40 -3.56
N TYR A 65 -11.64 -9.51 -4.76
CA TYR A 65 -11.47 -8.38 -5.67
C TYR A 65 -12.80 -8.03 -6.33
N THR A 66 -13.08 -6.73 -6.41
CA THR A 66 -14.21 -6.17 -7.16
C THR A 66 -13.70 -5.21 -8.23
N CYS A 67 -14.56 -4.79 -9.14
CA CYS A 67 -14.19 -3.78 -10.16
C CYS A 67 -13.86 -2.39 -9.56
N SER A 68 -14.20 -2.17 -8.28
CA SER A 68 -14.04 -0.87 -7.62
C SER A 68 -13.24 -0.93 -6.31
N GLY A 69 -12.57 -2.04 -6.01
CA GLY A 69 -11.78 -2.21 -4.78
C GLY A 69 -11.85 -3.62 -4.21
N MET A 70 -11.80 -3.72 -2.89
CA MET A 70 -11.85 -5.00 -2.16
C MET A 70 -13.14 -5.12 -1.38
N LEU A 71 -13.72 -6.34 -1.34
CA LEU A 71 -14.81 -6.76 -0.47
C LEU A 71 -14.26 -7.84 0.48
N PHE A 72 -14.52 -7.74 1.77
CA PHE A 72 -13.98 -8.66 2.78
C PHE A 72 -14.76 -8.55 4.09
N ASP A 73 -14.54 -9.53 4.96
CA ASP A 73 -15.01 -9.51 6.34
C ASP A 73 -13.84 -9.16 7.28
N VAL A 74 -14.14 -8.56 8.43
CA VAL A 74 -13.16 -8.38 9.51
C VAL A 74 -13.64 -9.06 10.76
N VAL A 75 -12.81 -9.89 11.35
CA VAL A 75 -13.02 -10.54 12.65
C VAL A 75 -12.15 -9.86 13.70
N ILE A 76 -12.73 -9.47 14.84
CA ILE A 76 -12.05 -8.89 16.00
C ILE A 76 -12.55 -9.61 17.24
N GLY A 77 -11.73 -10.47 17.84
CA GLY A 77 -12.16 -11.36 18.91
C GLY A 77 -13.33 -12.23 18.46
N ASP A 78 -14.47 -12.16 19.19
CA ASP A 78 -15.69 -12.93 18.88
C ASP A 78 -16.64 -12.19 17.92
N ASN A 79 -16.29 -10.99 17.45
CA ASN A 79 -17.16 -10.17 16.62
C ASN A 79 -16.74 -10.21 15.16
N THR A 80 -17.71 -10.37 14.26
CA THR A 80 -17.51 -10.31 12.81
C THR A 80 -18.21 -9.08 12.23
N TYR A 81 -17.47 -8.35 11.40
CA TYR A 81 -17.94 -7.21 10.59
C TYR A 81 -17.99 -7.65 9.14
N PRO A 82 -19.13 -8.16 8.65
CA PRO A 82 -19.23 -8.71 7.32
C PRO A 82 -19.42 -7.63 6.26
N ASP A 83 -19.08 -8.00 5.00
CA ASP A 83 -19.35 -7.22 3.80
C ASP A 83 -18.77 -5.80 3.84
N LEU A 84 -17.54 -5.67 4.35
CA LEU A 84 -16.83 -4.39 4.31
C LEU A 84 -16.23 -4.17 2.92
N GLN A 85 -16.40 -2.97 2.40
CA GLN A 85 -15.85 -2.57 1.10
C GLN A 85 -14.94 -1.37 1.24
N ILE A 86 -13.77 -1.43 0.57
CA ILE A 86 -12.85 -0.31 0.42
C ILE A 86 -12.51 -0.10 -1.06
N PRO A 87 -12.41 1.14 -1.56
CA PRO A 87 -12.05 1.45 -2.95
C PRO A 87 -10.53 1.43 -3.16
N LEU A 88 -9.83 0.50 -2.52
CA LEU A 88 -8.40 0.25 -2.65
C LEU A 88 -8.21 -1.21 -3.07
N LEU A 89 -7.28 -1.47 -3.97
CA LEU A 89 -6.99 -2.83 -4.44
C LEU A 89 -5.83 -3.46 -3.68
N GLY A 90 -5.86 -4.79 -3.61
CA GLY A 90 -4.83 -5.61 -3.00
C GLY A 90 -5.20 -6.14 -1.61
N GLU A 91 -4.93 -7.42 -1.37
CA GLU A 91 -5.25 -8.09 -0.10
C GLU A 91 -4.62 -7.39 1.11
N HIS A 92 -3.43 -6.82 0.94
CA HIS A 92 -2.76 -6.07 2.00
C HIS A 92 -3.57 -4.84 2.46
N GLN A 93 -4.44 -4.27 1.61
CA GLN A 93 -5.31 -3.16 2.00
C GLN A 93 -6.48 -3.64 2.89
N ALA A 94 -7.02 -4.83 2.63
CA ALA A 94 -8.00 -5.46 3.52
C ALA A 94 -7.38 -5.76 4.89
N LYS A 95 -6.14 -6.29 4.92
CA LYS A 95 -5.39 -6.53 6.16
C LYS A 95 -5.11 -5.24 6.93
N ASN A 96 -4.72 -4.17 6.24
CA ASN A 96 -4.54 -2.84 6.84
C ASN A 96 -5.85 -2.28 7.40
N CYS A 97 -6.97 -2.49 6.70
CA CYS A 97 -8.29 -2.09 7.19
C CYS A 97 -8.68 -2.85 8.45
N ALA A 98 -8.42 -4.15 8.53
CA ALA A 98 -8.68 -4.95 9.73
C ALA A 98 -7.89 -4.43 10.95
N LEU A 99 -6.61 -4.08 10.76
CA LEU A 99 -5.79 -3.46 11.80
C LEU A 99 -6.39 -2.12 12.25
N ALA A 100 -6.71 -1.24 11.30
CA ALA A 100 -7.27 0.07 11.61
C ALA A 100 -8.61 -0.04 12.35
N LEU A 101 -9.48 -0.97 11.90
CA LEU A 101 -10.78 -1.21 12.54
C LEU A 101 -10.60 -1.75 13.95
N ALA A 102 -9.68 -2.69 14.20
CA ALA A 102 -9.39 -3.21 15.53
C ALA A 102 -8.97 -2.09 16.51
N VAL A 103 -8.08 -1.19 16.06
CA VAL A 103 -7.69 -0.01 16.87
C VAL A 103 -8.89 0.90 17.14
N CYS A 104 -9.67 1.22 16.11
CA CYS A 104 -10.83 2.11 16.25
C CYS A 104 -11.88 1.54 17.22
N MET A 105 -12.15 0.24 17.13
CA MET A 105 -13.14 -0.41 18.00
C MET A 105 -12.72 -0.40 19.47
N ASP A 106 -11.43 -0.63 19.76
CA ASP A 106 -10.93 -0.55 21.13
C ASP A 106 -10.99 0.89 21.69
N VAL A 107 -10.61 1.87 20.88
CA VAL A 107 -10.71 3.29 21.27
C VAL A 107 -12.17 3.68 21.52
N MET A 108 -13.10 3.26 20.67
CA MET A 108 -14.52 3.52 20.87
C MET A 108 -15.06 2.83 22.10
N ALA A 109 -14.68 1.57 22.37
CA ALA A 109 -15.06 0.86 23.55
C ALA A 109 -14.59 1.58 24.83
N ASP A 110 -13.38 2.16 24.81
CA ASP A 110 -12.87 2.97 25.92
C ASP A 110 -13.66 4.28 26.13
N LEU A 111 -14.06 4.93 25.04
CA LEU A 111 -14.85 6.15 25.10
C LEU A 111 -16.28 5.86 25.59
N CYS A 112 -16.91 4.79 25.09
CA CYS A 112 -18.27 4.40 25.45
C CYS A 112 -18.40 3.93 26.92
N ARG A 113 -17.34 3.29 27.46
CA ARG A 113 -17.31 2.97 28.90
C ARG A 113 -17.36 4.19 29.81
N LYS A 114 -17.03 5.36 29.31
CA LYS A 114 -17.03 6.65 30.05
C LYS A 114 -18.30 7.46 29.85
N SER A 115 -19.15 7.05 28.94
CA SER A 115 -20.42 7.72 28.60
C SER A 115 -21.53 6.68 28.41
N ASP A 116 -22.76 7.01 28.77
CA ASP A 116 -23.94 6.16 28.61
C ASP A 116 -24.36 6.06 27.12
N THR A 117 -23.42 5.62 26.24
CA THR A 117 -23.58 5.59 24.79
C THR A 117 -24.01 4.21 24.30
N PRO A 118 -24.69 4.12 23.14
CA PRO A 118 -25.24 2.87 22.62
C PRO A 118 -24.15 1.85 22.27
N ASP A 119 -24.57 0.58 22.18
CA ASP A 119 -23.78 -0.57 21.83
C ASP A 119 -22.99 -0.33 20.54
N ILE A 120 -21.65 -0.37 20.66
CA ILE A 120 -20.72 -0.18 19.54
C ILE A 120 -20.80 -1.31 18.50
N PHE A 121 -21.46 -2.42 18.82
CA PHE A 121 -21.71 -3.55 17.93
C PHE A 121 -23.10 -3.50 17.30
N SER A 122 -23.84 -2.40 17.44
CA SER A 122 -25.17 -2.26 16.86
C SER A 122 -25.11 -2.29 15.32
N GLU A 123 -26.19 -2.77 14.70
CA GLU A 123 -26.32 -2.76 13.23
C GLU A 123 -26.16 -1.35 12.64
N THR A 124 -26.62 -0.34 13.34
CA THR A 124 -26.45 1.07 12.96
C THR A 124 -24.97 1.45 12.86
N MET A 125 -24.16 1.03 13.82
CA MET A 125 -22.72 1.28 13.81
C MET A 125 -22.04 0.52 12.66
N CYS A 126 -22.37 -0.76 12.46
CA CYS A 126 -21.85 -1.55 11.33
C CYS A 126 -22.16 -0.90 9.98
N ASN A 127 -23.37 -0.39 9.79
CA ASN A 127 -23.76 0.32 8.58
C ASN A 127 -23.01 1.65 8.40
N GLN A 128 -22.72 2.37 9.48
CA GLN A 128 -21.89 3.57 9.43
C GLN A 128 -20.45 3.23 9.04
N ILE A 129 -19.86 2.17 9.60
CA ILE A 129 -18.52 1.69 9.26
C ILE A 129 -18.46 1.34 7.77
N ARG A 130 -19.39 0.53 7.26
CA ARG A 130 -19.45 0.19 5.82
C ARG A 130 -19.47 1.43 4.94
N ARG A 131 -20.36 2.38 5.26
CA ARG A 131 -20.50 3.62 4.49
C ARG A 131 -19.22 4.47 4.52
N GLN A 132 -18.55 4.58 5.65
CA GLN A 132 -17.31 5.36 5.75
C GLN A 132 -16.15 4.66 5.03
N LEU A 133 -16.01 3.36 5.18
CA LEU A 133 -14.97 2.58 4.51
C LEU A 133 -15.11 2.63 2.98
N SER A 134 -16.33 2.55 2.45
CA SER A 134 -16.57 2.63 1.00
C SER A 134 -16.29 4.02 0.41
N ALA A 135 -16.14 5.04 1.24
CA ALA A 135 -15.88 6.43 0.84
C ALA A 135 -14.43 6.88 1.07
N ILE A 136 -13.56 6.00 1.58
CA ILE A 136 -12.16 6.39 1.79
C ILE A 136 -11.47 6.65 0.46
N HIS A 137 -10.59 7.65 0.47
CA HIS A 137 -9.69 7.95 -0.63
C HIS A 137 -8.26 8.02 -0.09
N HIS A 138 -7.36 7.25 -0.69
CA HIS A 138 -5.95 7.23 -0.32
C HIS A 138 -5.07 7.32 -1.57
N PRO A 139 -4.67 8.54 -1.96
CA PRO A 139 -3.92 8.76 -3.19
C PRO A 139 -2.69 7.86 -3.33
N GLY A 140 -2.55 7.24 -4.51
CA GLY A 140 -1.42 6.40 -4.84
C GLY A 140 -1.29 5.12 -4.00
N ARG A 141 -2.38 4.55 -3.53
CA ARG A 141 -2.41 3.24 -2.87
C ARG A 141 -3.29 2.27 -3.66
N MET A 142 -2.72 1.66 -4.70
CA MET A 142 -3.45 0.81 -5.65
C MET A 142 -4.73 1.49 -6.15
N GLU A 143 -4.61 2.75 -6.47
CA GLU A 143 -5.72 3.61 -6.84
C GLU A 143 -6.04 3.49 -8.32
N ILE A 144 -7.30 3.24 -8.66
CA ILE A 144 -7.80 3.30 -10.03
C ILE A 144 -8.17 4.74 -10.36
N LEU A 145 -7.37 5.41 -11.18
CA LEU A 145 -7.65 6.78 -11.64
C LEU A 145 -8.66 6.83 -12.77
N SER A 146 -8.69 5.80 -13.61
CA SER A 146 -9.62 5.64 -14.74
C SER A 146 -9.85 4.16 -15.02
N SER A 147 -11.06 3.82 -15.43
CA SER A 147 -11.41 2.47 -15.89
C SER A 147 -11.34 2.30 -17.40
N ASP A 148 -11.37 3.42 -18.17
CA ASP A 148 -11.27 3.44 -19.63
C ASP A 148 -10.62 4.77 -20.11
N PRO A 149 -9.34 4.74 -20.56
CA PRO A 149 -8.38 3.65 -20.41
C PRO A 149 -8.12 3.30 -18.95
N PHE A 150 -7.80 2.04 -18.67
CA PHE A 150 -7.48 1.63 -17.29
C PHE A 150 -6.15 2.23 -16.84
N ILE A 151 -6.17 2.94 -15.70
CA ILE A 151 -4.99 3.58 -15.13
C ILE A 151 -4.92 3.26 -13.64
N LEU A 152 -3.87 2.55 -13.23
CA LEU A 152 -3.55 2.22 -11.84
C LEU A 152 -2.40 3.08 -11.34
N LEU A 153 -2.54 3.66 -10.17
CA LEU A 153 -1.53 4.49 -9.51
C LEU A 153 -1.11 3.89 -8.17
N ASP A 154 0.19 3.66 -7.97
CA ASP A 154 0.71 3.18 -6.69
C ASP A 154 2.05 3.79 -6.30
N ALA A 155 2.24 4.05 -5.01
CA ALA A 155 3.49 4.56 -4.43
C ALA A 155 4.54 3.45 -4.21
N CYS A 156 4.55 2.42 -5.04
CA CYS A 156 5.54 1.37 -5.07
C CYS A 156 6.91 1.96 -5.48
N ILE A 157 7.91 1.80 -4.62
CA ILE A 157 9.29 2.26 -4.86
C ILE A 157 10.33 1.16 -4.57
N HIS A 158 9.88 -0.08 -4.36
CA HIS A 158 10.71 -1.25 -4.09
C HIS A 158 10.19 -2.47 -4.83
N SER A 159 11.09 -3.30 -5.31
CA SER A 159 10.77 -4.54 -6.03
C SER A 159 9.88 -5.50 -5.25
N ALA A 160 10.06 -5.59 -3.93
CA ALA A 160 9.20 -6.42 -3.08
C ALA A 160 7.71 -6.03 -3.13
N SER A 161 7.40 -4.73 -3.33
CA SER A 161 6.01 -4.25 -3.44
C SER A 161 5.40 -4.51 -4.81
N CYS A 162 6.20 -4.83 -5.83
CA CYS A 162 5.71 -5.09 -7.20
C CYS A 162 4.85 -6.36 -7.27
N GLU A 163 5.07 -7.34 -6.37
CA GLU A 163 4.24 -8.54 -6.33
C GLU A 163 2.77 -8.18 -6.04
N ASN A 164 2.51 -7.25 -5.12
CA ASN A 164 1.15 -6.78 -4.86
C ASN A 164 0.52 -6.13 -6.11
N VAL A 165 1.31 -5.37 -6.88
CA VAL A 165 0.85 -4.77 -8.15
C VAL A 165 0.52 -5.86 -9.17
N LYS A 166 1.40 -6.85 -9.33
CA LYS A 166 1.20 -7.98 -10.26
C LYS A 166 0.01 -8.83 -9.85
N ASP A 167 -0.22 -9.04 -8.56
CA ASP A 167 -1.38 -9.76 -8.05
C ASP A 167 -2.67 -9.03 -8.42
N VAL A 168 -2.73 -7.74 -8.24
CA VAL A 168 -3.87 -6.91 -8.67
C VAL A 168 -4.10 -7.02 -10.17
N LEU A 169 -3.05 -6.86 -10.99
CA LEU A 169 -3.16 -6.98 -12.46
C LEU A 169 -3.67 -8.36 -12.88
N ARG A 170 -3.17 -9.40 -12.23
CA ARG A 170 -3.56 -10.80 -12.50
C ARG A 170 -5.04 -11.04 -12.17
N HIS A 171 -5.53 -10.53 -11.03
CA HIS A 171 -6.94 -10.64 -10.64
C HIS A 171 -7.87 -9.83 -11.56
N LEU A 172 -7.39 -8.71 -12.11
CA LEU A 172 -8.12 -7.91 -13.10
C LEU A 172 -8.01 -8.48 -14.54
N GLY A 173 -7.28 -9.58 -14.75
CA GLY A 173 -7.08 -10.18 -16.07
C GLY A 173 -6.16 -9.38 -16.99
N ILE A 174 -5.40 -8.43 -16.46
CA ILE A 174 -4.47 -7.58 -17.21
C ILE A 174 -3.14 -8.33 -17.36
N GLN A 175 -2.84 -8.79 -18.56
CA GLN A 175 -1.62 -9.54 -18.87
C GLN A 175 -0.46 -8.66 -19.34
N ASN A 176 -0.78 -7.52 -19.99
CA ASN A 176 0.20 -6.57 -20.47
C ASN A 176 -0.24 -5.15 -20.15
N CYS A 177 0.70 -4.29 -19.80
CA CYS A 177 0.45 -2.88 -19.51
C CYS A 177 1.64 -2.00 -19.90
N THR A 178 1.41 -0.70 -20.05
CA THR A 178 2.47 0.31 -20.07
C THR A 178 2.79 0.68 -18.63
N VAL A 179 4.03 0.48 -18.19
CA VAL A 179 4.49 0.80 -16.84
C VAL A 179 5.26 2.11 -16.85
N ILE A 180 4.79 3.11 -16.10
CA ILE A 180 5.51 4.37 -15.86
C ILE A 180 6.23 4.25 -14.51
N VAL A 181 7.55 4.41 -14.50
CA VAL A 181 8.38 4.34 -13.29
C VAL A 181 8.98 5.70 -12.99
N GLY A 182 8.50 6.32 -11.91
CA GLY A 182 8.98 7.62 -11.41
C GLY A 182 9.71 7.47 -10.07
N ILE A 183 10.84 6.76 -10.08
CA ILE A 183 11.61 6.41 -8.89
C ILE A 183 13.04 6.99 -9.03
N PRO A 184 13.54 7.78 -8.03
CA PRO A 184 14.85 8.41 -8.10
C PRO A 184 16.01 7.40 -7.98
N GLU A 185 17.22 7.86 -8.33
CA GLU A 185 18.44 7.03 -8.40
C GLU A 185 18.82 6.37 -7.06
N ASP A 186 18.51 7.01 -5.95
CA ASP A 186 18.81 6.54 -4.59
C ASP A 186 17.84 5.48 -4.08
N LYS A 187 16.83 5.13 -4.89
CA LYS A 187 15.82 4.10 -4.59
C LYS A 187 15.93 2.92 -5.56
N ASP A 188 15.08 1.92 -5.35
CA ASP A 188 15.11 0.65 -6.08
C ASP A 188 14.40 0.72 -7.46
N TYR A 189 14.70 1.75 -8.28
CA TYR A 189 14.11 1.89 -9.62
C TYR A 189 14.40 0.68 -10.51
N ALA A 190 15.63 0.14 -10.40
CA ALA A 190 16.06 -0.99 -11.22
C ALA A 190 15.37 -2.29 -10.80
N GLY A 191 15.22 -2.53 -9.50
CA GLY A 191 14.47 -3.67 -8.99
C GLY A 191 13.01 -3.63 -9.39
N VAL A 192 12.37 -2.45 -9.34
CA VAL A 192 10.99 -2.25 -9.81
C VAL A 192 10.87 -2.51 -11.31
N ALA A 193 11.75 -1.94 -12.14
CA ALA A 193 11.74 -2.17 -13.59
C ALA A 193 11.93 -3.65 -13.93
N ARG A 194 12.87 -4.34 -13.26
CA ARG A 194 13.09 -5.78 -13.41
C ARG A 194 11.86 -6.60 -13.03
N SER A 195 11.26 -6.29 -11.89
CA SER A 195 10.12 -7.01 -11.36
C SER A 195 8.88 -6.86 -12.26
N MET A 196 8.71 -5.69 -12.89
CA MET A 196 7.57 -5.43 -13.77
C MET A 196 7.76 -5.89 -15.22
N LYS A 197 8.97 -6.31 -15.60
CA LYS A 197 9.33 -6.68 -17.00
C LYS A 197 8.37 -7.70 -17.61
N ASP A 198 7.94 -8.69 -16.84
CA ASP A 198 7.12 -9.81 -17.33
C ASP A 198 5.68 -9.40 -17.68
N VAL A 199 5.20 -8.29 -17.13
CA VAL A 199 3.84 -7.75 -17.37
C VAL A 199 3.87 -6.43 -18.16
N ALA A 200 5.07 -5.88 -18.41
CA ALA A 200 5.23 -4.62 -19.13
C ALA A 200 5.37 -4.84 -20.63
N ALA A 201 4.40 -4.41 -21.43
CA ALA A 201 4.58 -4.24 -22.87
C ALA A 201 5.62 -3.15 -23.16
N ARG A 202 5.74 -2.17 -22.24
CA ARG A 202 6.70 -1.07 -22.35
C ARG A 202 6.92 -0.45 -20.96
N ILE A 203 8.16 -0.01 -20.70
CA ILE A 203 8.54 0.71 -19.48
C ILE A 203 8.98 2.12 -19.84
N ILE A 204 8.36 3.11 -19.20
CA ILE A 204 8.66 4.54 -19.34
C ILE A 204 9.27 5.02 -18.04
N LEU A 205 10.50 5.50 -18.08
CA LEU A 205 11.11 6.19 -16.94
C LEU A 205 10.75 7.66 -16.98
N THR A 206 10.42 8.21 -15.82
CA THR A 206 10.08 9.64 -15.71
C THR A 206 10.65 10.25 -14.44
N ARG A 207 10.67 11.57 -14.38
CA ARG A 207 11.06 12.33 -13.21
C ARG A 207 9.92 13.19 -12.69
N SER A 208 9.90 13.43 -11.38
CA SER A 208 9.09 14.48 -10.80
C SER A 208 9.83 15.81 -10.82
N GLY A 209 9.08 16.92 -10.73
CA GLY A 209 9.63 18.26 -10.58
C GLY A 209 10.17 18.58 -9.18
N ASN A 210 10.16 17.63 -8.23
CA ASN A 210 10.65 17.83 -6.89
C ASN A 210 12.19 17.87 -6.85
N PRO A 211 12.81 19.02 -6.48
CA PRO A 211 14.26 19.18 -6.52
C PRO A 211 15.04 18.34 -5.48
N HIS A 212 14.35 17.77 -4.50
CA HIS A 212 14.98 16.88 -3.51
C HIS A 212 15.29 15.49 -4.03
N TYR A 213 14.74 15.11 -5.20
CA TYR A 213 14.98 13.82 -5.81
C TYR A 213 15.86 13.95 -7.05
N HIS A 214 16.84 13.05 -7.14
CA HIS A 214 17.72 12.99 -8.30
C HIS A 214 17.25 11.90 -9.26
N PHE A 215 17.03 12.31 -10.50
CA PHE A 215 16.68 11.45 -11.62
C PHE A 215 17.60 11.78 -12.78
N SER A 216 18.10 10.80 -13.48
CA SER A 216 18.92 11.02 -14.66
C SER A 216 18.73 9.94 -15.73
N GLN A 217 19.11 10.26 -16.96
CA GLN A 217 19.11 9.30 -18.07
C GLN A 217 20.08 8.13 -17.85
N LYS A 218 21.01 8.23 -16.90
CA LYS A 218 21.87 7.10 -16.50
C LYS A 218 21.06 5.91 -15.98
N GLN A 219 19.87 6.15 -15.41
CA GLN A 219 18.96 5.07 -15.02
C GLN A 219 18.52 4.23 -16.23
N GLN A 220 18.26 4.89 -17.37
CA GLN A 220 17.94 4.22 -18.63
C GLN A 220 19.15 3.43 -19.17
N GLU A 221 20.33 4.03 -19.14
CA GLU A 221 21.58 3.39 -19.59
C GLU A 221 21.88 2.13 -18.76
N SER A 222 21.78 2.23 -17.44
CA SER A 222 21.96 1.11 -16.52
C SER A 222 20.98 -0.05 -16.79
N LEU A 223 19.72 0.25 -17.04
CA LEU A 223 18.72 -0.79 -17.36
C LEU A 223 18.96 -1.41 -18.75
N ALA A 224 19.42 -0.63 -19.70
CA ALA A 224 19.78 -1.13 -21.04
C ALA A 224 20.94 -2.12 -20.97
N GLU A 225 21.94 -1.90 -20.12
CA GLU A 225 23.04 -2.85 -19.86
C GLU A 225 22.51 -4.18 -19.28
N GLU A 226 21.41 -4.15 -18.54
CA GLU A 226 20.72 -5.35 -18.03
C GLU A 226 19.75 -5.98 -19.07
N GLY A 227 19.68 -5.45 -20.29
CA GLY A 227 18.77 -5.92 -21.34
C GLY A 227 17.29 -5.54 -21.09
N ILE A 228 17.05 -4.46 -20.35
CA ILE A 228 15.72 -3.91 -20.11
C ILE A 228 15.54 -2.65 -20.94
N GLY A 229 14.76 -2.75 -22.03
CA GLY A 229 14.43 -1.60 -22.88
C GLY A 229 13.49 -0.64 -22.17
N THR A 230 13.88 0.63 -22.07
CA THR A 230 13.06 1.67 -21.44
C THR A 230 13.05 2.95 -22.27
N ILE A 231 12.05 3.81 -22.06
CA ILE A 231 11.93 5.12 -22.70
C ILE A 231 12.03 6.18 -21.60
N TRP A 232 12.92 7.16 -21.79
CA TRP A 232 13.06 8.28 -20.85
C TRP A 232 12.11 9.43 -21.21
N THR A 233 11.53 10.06 -20.20
CA THR A 233 10.75 11.29 -20.32
C THR A 233 11.13 12.31 -19.24
N ASP A 234 11.08 13.59 -19.58
CA ASP A 234 11.50 14.69 -18.70
C ASP A 234 10.42 15.19 -17.75
N SER A 235 9.23 14.61 -17.79
CA SER A 235 8.14 14.94 -16.86
C SER A 235 7.07 13.87 -16.84
N VAL A 236 6.35 13.78 -15.74
CA VAL A 236 5.17 12.92 -15.58
C VAL A 236 4.14 13.15 -16.68
N LYS A 237 3.93 14.42 -17.08
CA LYS A 237 3.00 14.77 -18.16
C LYS A 237 3.43 14.17 -19.51
N GLN A 238 4.73 14.21 -19.83
CA GLN A 238 5.24 13.58 -21.07
C GLN A 238 5.08 12.06 -21.03
N ALA A 239 5.34 11.43 -19.87
CA ALA A 239 5.16 10.00 -19.70
C ALA A 239 3.71 9.57 -19.92
N LEU A 240 2.76 10.30 -19.33
CA LEU A 240 1.33 10.07 -19.51
C LEU A 240 0.90 10.23 -20.97
N ASN A 241 1.30 11.32 -21.65
CA ASN A 241 0.97 11.54 -23.05
C ASN A 241 1.53 10.42 -23.96
N LEU A 242 2.73 9.92 -23.64
CA LEU A 242 3.32 8.81 -24.38
C LEU A 242 2.58 7.49 -24.10
N ALA A 243 2.18 7.25 -22.88
CA ALA A 243 1.42 6.06 -22.50
C ALA A 243 0.02 6.06 -23.14
N ASP A 244 -0.66 7.19 -23.14
CA ASP A 244 -2.02 7.38 -23.73
C ASP A 244 -2.06 7.15 -25.25
N SER A 245 -0.92 7.24 -25.92
CA SER A 245 -0.82 6.93 -27.36
C SER A 245 -1.00 5.43 -27.70
N CYS A 246 -1.16 4.57 -26.71
CA CYS A 246 -1.29 3.13 -26.85
C CYS A 246 -2.53 2.62 -26.12
N PRO A 247 -3.16 1.55 -26.62
CA PRO A 247 -4.40 1.01 -26.03
C PRO A 247 -4.16 0.19 -24.77
N ASP A 248 -2.91 0.02 -24.32
CA ASP A 248 -2.58 -0.80 -23.18
C ASP A 248 -3.00 -0.14 -21.86
N PRO A 249 -3.46 -0.90 -20.86
CA PRO A 249 -3.59 -0.42 -19.49
C PRO A 249 -2.32 0.28 -19.00
N ILE A 250 -2.47 1.32 -18.17
CA ILE A 250 -1.34 2.10 -17.66
C ILE A 250 -1.17 1.82 -16.17
N VAL A 251 0.04 1.50 -15.75
CA VAL A 251 0.43 1.34 -14.34
C VAL A 251 1.50 2.37 -14.01
N ILE A 252 1.23 3.21 -13.02
CA ILE A 252 2.14 4.30 -12.62
C ILE A 252 2.69 3.97 -11.24
N LEU A 253 4.02 3.81 -11.15
CA LEU A 253 4.75 3.48 -9.94
C LEU A 253 5.76 4.57 -9.62
N GLY A 254 5.73 5.08 -8.39
CA GLY A 254 6.68 6.14 -8.06
C GLY A 254 6.57 6.70 -6.66
N THR A 255 7.39 7.71 -6.39
CA THR A 255 7.37 8.43 -5.11
C THR A 255 6.09 9.25 -4.94
N THR A 256 5.85 9.69 -3.70
CA THR A 256 4.72 10.60 -3.38
C THR A 256 4.73 11.89 -4.21
N SER A 257 5.90 12.35 -4.66
CA SER A 257 5.99 13.50 -5.58
C SER A 257 5.42 13.20 -6.95
N VAL A 258 5.70 12.01 -7.50
CA VAL A 258 5.11 11.55 -8.77
C VAL A 258 3.60 11.38 -8.62
N ILE A 259 3.15 10.72 -7.54
CA ILE A 259 1.74 10.55 -7.21
C ILE A 259 1.02 11.92 -7.21
N SER A 260 1.56 12.89 -6.48
CA SER A 260 0.98 14.24 -6.40
C SER A 260 0.93 14.98 -7.74
N GLU A 261 1.87 14.72 -8.65
CA GLU A 261 1.86 15.31 -9.99
C GLU A 261 0.79 14.66 -10.88
N VAL A 262 0.67 13.33 -10.82
CA VAL A 262 -0.38 12.58 -11.52
C VAL A 262 -1.76 13.07 -11.07
N GLU A 263 -2.02 13.06 -9.77
CA GLU A 263 -3.25 13.56 -9.18
C GLU A 263 -3.65 14.96 -9.68
N ARG A 264 -2.69 15.90 -9.70
CA ARG A 264 -2.94 17.26 -10.20
C ARG A 264 -3.29 17.32 -11.69
N ILE A 265 -2.79 16.39 -12.48
CA ILE A 265 -3.12 16.31 -13.92
C ILE A 265 -4.55 15.81 -14.06
N PHE A 266 -4.93 14.75 -13.33
CA PHE A 266 -6.27 14.17 -13.42
C PHE A 266 -7.37 15.05 -12.79
N GLN A 267 -7.07 15.81 -11.72
CA GLN A 267 -8.02 16.77 -11.12
C GLN A 267 -8.28 18.00 -11.97
N ARG A 268 -7.45 18.28 -12.97
CA ARG A 268 -7.59 19.43 -13.89
C ARG A 268 -8.19 19.05 -15.23
N SER A 269 -8.42 17.79 -15.47
CA SER A 269 -9.07 17.23 -16.65
C SER A 269 -10.56 17.03 -16.40
#